data_2e1570ce5ffd29674c2e551f7cb9fd0e
#
_entry.id   2e1570ce5ffd29674c2e551f7cb9fd0e
#
_cell.length_a   1.000
_cell.length_b   1.000
_cell.length_c   1.000
_cell.angle_alpha   90.00
_cell.angle_beta   90.00
_cell.angle_gamma   90.00
#
_symmetry.space_group_name_H-M   'P 1'
#
loop_
_entity.id
_entity.type
_entity.pdbx_description
1 polymer ?
#
loop_
_entity_poly.entity_id
_entity_poly.type
_entity_poly.pdbx_seq_one_letter_code
_entity_poly.pdbx_strand_id
1 'polypeptide(L)'
;MPAALKFGRRSPKRAPALRLGPLLTGVVPAHPAAEDYLAALGGGWQMLGNDQYGDCVAVTWANVRRLVTSTLTAKSNYPGLDQVIALYKTQNPGFPAQDDGMDIQTVLEYLAKTGGPDGVKAVAFAQVDHANPDEVKAALAIFGYVWTGVNVTQANMDEFNARQPWDRNAASQVIGGHSIITGGYGQPGPGPLGGNERFITWAQETSFTDAFWANQVEEAWVCIWPEHLGQKEFLAGINLTQLAADYQALTGHTLPIPPTPAPPAPADQLKELAALIRKVVTSQQQGWQQVLQWLNSHGL
;
A
#
# COMPACT_ATOMS: atom_id res chain seq x y z
N MET A 1 -33.22 4.69 -2.21
CA MET A 1 -32.33 3.99 -1.28
C MET A 1 -30.96 4.04 -1.90
N PRO A 2 -29.88 4.32 -1.16
CA PRO A 2 -28.55 4.15 -1.71
C PRO A 2 -28.39 2.69 -2.17
N ALA A 3 -27.70 2.48 -3.30
CA ALA A 3 -27.41 1.14 -3.78
C ALA A 3 -26.67 0.36 -2.67
N ALA A 4 -27.06 -0.90 -2.45
CA ALA A 4 -26.37 -1.73 -1.47
C ALA A 4 -24.96 -2.00 -1.99
N LEU A 5 -23.95 -1.52 -1.27
CA LEU A 5 -22.53 -1.76 -1.58
C LEU A 5 -22.24 -3.27 -1.52
N LYS A 6 -21.30 -3.74 -2.34
CA LYS A 6 -21.02 -5.18 -2.50
C LYS A 6 -19.74 -5.59 -1.78
N PHE A 7 -19.77 -6.82 -1.31
CA PHE A 7 -18.66 -7.56 -0.74
C PHE A 7 -18.29 -8.69 -1.69
N GLY A 8 -17.06 -9.17 -1.62
CA GLY A 8 -16.65 -10.23 -2.55
C GLY A 8 -15.28 -10.82 -2.24
N ARG A 9 -14.62 -10.41 -1.13
CA ARG A 9 -13.42 -11.10 -0.71
C ARG A 9 -13.79 -12.41 -0.02
N ARG A 10 -13.24 -13.50 -0.52
CA ARG A 10 -13.31 -14.81 0.12
C ARG A 10 -12.20 -14.93 1.16
N SER A 11 -12.49 -15.58 2.29
CA SER A 11 -11.48 -15.84 3.32
C SER A 11 -10.34 -16.70 2.78
N PRO A 12 -9.09 -16.48 3.26
CA PRO A 12 -7.94 -17.24 2.81
C PRO A 12 -8.10 -18.74 3.09
N LYS A 13 -7.77 -19.57 2.11
CA LYS A 13 -7.96 -21.03 2.17
C LYS A 13 -6.66 -21.81 2.35
N ARG A 14 -5.52 -21.15 2.22
CA ARG A 14 -4.21 -21.80 2.22
C ARG A 14 -3.13 -20.90 2.84
N ALA A 15 -2.06 -21.54 3.33
CA ALA A 15 -0.90 -20.81 3.81
C ALA A 15 -0.23 -20.01 2.68
N PRO A 16 0.34 -18.85 2.97
CA PRO A 16 1.06 -18.04 1.99
C PRO A 16 2.34 -18.76 1.52
N ALA A 17 2.65 -18.61 0.22
CA ALA A 17 3.90 -19.11 -0.33
C ALA A 17 5.12 -18.33 0.17
N LEU A 18 4.97 -17.02 0.34
CA LEU A 18 6.00 -16.11 0.85
C LEU A 18 5.45 -15.24 1.98
N ARG A 19 6.30 -14.98 2.98
CA ARG A 19 6.06 -14.02 4.07
C ARG A 19 7.03 -12.87 3.95
N LEU A 20 6.58 -11.65 4.29
CA LEU A 20 7.40 -10.46 4.18
C LEU A 20 8.52 -10.41 5.22
N GLY A 21 8.26 -10.80 6.47
CA GLY A 21 9.24 -10.72 7.56
C GLY A 21 10.62 -11.28 7.20
N PRO A 22 10.75 -12.51 6.66
CA PRO A 22 12.04 -13.06 6.22
C PRO A 22 12.72 -12.30 5.07
N LEU A 23 11.94 -11.52 4.29
CA LEU A 23 12.46 -10.70 3.19
C LEU A 23 12.92 -9.31 3.65
N LEU A 24 12.56 -8.88 4.85
CA LEU A 24 13.03 -7.60 5.39
C LEU A 24 14.51 -7.69 5.74
N THR A 25 15.25 -6.63 5.47
CA THR A 25 16.61 -6.49 5.99
C THR A 25 16.55 -6.30 7.50
N GLY A 26 17.53 -6.81 8.25
CA GLY A 26 17.58 -6.66 9.71
C GLY A 26 17.64 -5.19 10.19
N VAL A 27 17.86 -4.26 9.28
CA VAL A 27 17.71 -2.83 9.47
C VAL A 27 16.42 -2.44 8.76
N VAL A 28 15.28 -2.65 9.42
CA VAL A 28 14.02 -2.05 8.95
C VAL A 28 14.27 -0.54 8.84
N PRO A 29 14.02 0.09 7.69
CA PRO A 29 14.19 1.52 7.55
C PRO A 29 13.45 2.21 8.68
N ALA A 30 14.08 3.19 9.35
CA ALA A 30 13.41 3.99 10.35
C ALA A 30 12.17 4.60 9.70
N HIS A 31 11.00 4.07 10.05
CA HIS A 31 9.74 4.57 9.52
C HIS A 31 9.32 5.79 10.34
N PRO A 32 8.72 6.81 9.72
CA PRO A 32 8.20 7.97 10.43
C PRO A 32 7.09 7.57 11.41
N ALA A 33 6.79 8.43 12.38
CA ALA A 33 5.71 8.19 13.34
C ALA A 33 4.33 8.15 12.67
N ALA A 34 4.16 8.88 11.58
CA ALA A 34 2.95 8.89 10.76
C ALA A 34 3.32 9.03 9.27
N GLU A 35 2.54 8.41 8.42
CA GLU A 35 2.68 8.50 6.95
C GLU A 35 1.30 8.38 6.29
N ASP A 36 1.09 9.12 5.20
CA ASP A 36 -0.15 9.05 4.42
C ASP A 36 0.16 9.17 2.92
N TYR A 37 0.37 8.03 2.29
CA TYR A 37 0.61 7.94 0.84
C TYR A 37 -0.64 8.25 0.00
N LEU A 38 -1.84 8.18 0.60
CA LEU A 38 -3.10 8.46 -0.10
C LEU A 38 -3.32 9.95 -0.29
N ALA A 39 -2.90 10.77 0.69
CA ALA A 39 -3.06 12.22 0.65
C ALA A 39 -2.41 12.86 -0.59
N ALA A 40 -1.27 12.32 -1.04
CA ALA A 40 -0.54 12.81 -2.21
C ALA A 40 -1.34 12.67 -3.52
N LEU A 41 -2.35 11.80 -3.56
CA LEU A 41 -3.14 11.53 -4.77
C LEU A 41 -4.36 12.45 -4.93
N GLY A 42 -4.72 13.22 -3.91
CA GLY A 42 -5.79 14.21 -3.99
C GLY A 42 -7.20 13.66 -4.25
N GLY A 43 -7.46 12.40 -3.92
CA GLY A 43 -8.76 11.75 -4.16
C GLY A 43 -8.93 11.24 -5.60
N GLY A 44 -10.17 11.25 -6.12
CA GLY A 44 -10.48 10.76 -7.48
C GLY A 44 -10.50 9.24 -7.61
N TRP A 45 -10.73 8.53 -6.52
CA TRP A 45 -10.95 7.10 -6.49
C TRP A 45 -12.27 6.74 -7.19
N GLN A 46 -12.33 5.57 -7.83
CA GLN A 46 -13.48 5.16 -8.62
C GLN A 46 -14.11 3.89 -8.06
N MET A 47 -15.41 3.75 -8.23
CA MET A 47 -16.20 2.59 -7.78
C MET A 47 -15.84 1.32 -8.54
N LEU A 48 -15.62 1.42 -9.85
CA LEU A 48 -15.17 0.37 -10.76
C LEU A 48 -16.02 -0.91 -10.71
N GLY A 49 -17.31 -0.78 -10.39
CA GLY A 49 -18.27 -1.89 -10.34
C GLY A 49 -18.59 -2.40 -8.94
N ASN A 50 -17.85 -2.00 -7.90
CA ASN A 50 -18.00 -2.57 -6.55
C ASN A 50 -19.28 -2.13 -5.81
N ASP A 51 -20.11 -1.31 -6.42
CA ASP A 51 -21.51 -1.04 -6.02
C ASP A 51 -22.50 -2.06 -6.61
N GLN A 52 -22.10 -2.84 -7.62
CA GLN A 52 -22.93 -3.77 -8.34
C GLN A 52 -22.46 -5.22 -8.21
N TYR A 53 -21.15 -5.44 -8.10
CA TYR A 53 -20.50 -6.75 -8.14
C TYR A 53 -19.60 -7.00 -6.94
N GLY A 54 -19.35 -8.29 -6.64
CA GLY A 54 -18.41 -8.72 -5.60
C GLY A 54 -16.94 -8.62 -6.01
N ASP A 55 -16.56 -7.59 -6.74
CA ASP A 55 -15.28 -7.43 -7.41
C ASP A 55 -14.24 -6.62 -6.59
N CYS A 56 -14.47 -6.40 -5.30
CA CYS A 56 -13.62 -5.56 -4.43
C CYS A 56 -12.12 -5.93 -4.49
N VAL A 57 -11.78 -7.20 -4.68
CA VAL A 57 -10.38 -7.63 -4.82
C VAL A 57 -9.77 -7.10 -6.13
N ALA A 58 -10.51 -7.17 -7.24
CA ALA A 58 -10.05 -6.62 -8.52
C ALA A 58 -10.01 -5.08 -8.50
N VAL A 59 -10.94 -4.43 -7.81
CA VAL A 59 -10.91 -2.97 -7.59
C VAL A 59 -9.70 -2.56 -6.75
N THR A 60 -9.37 -3.34 -5.71
CA THR A 60 -8.16 -3.09 -4.91
C THR A 60 -6.90 -3.18 -5.77
N TRP A 61 -6.80 -4.14 -6.69
CA TRP A 61 -5.71 -4.17 -7.67
C TRP A 61 -5.60 -2.86 -8.47
N ALA A 62 -6.71 -2.37 -8.99
CA ALA A 62 -6.71 -1.11 -9.75
C ALA A 62 -6.25 0.08 -8.89
N ASN A 63 -6.71 0.15 -7.64
CA ASN A 63 -6.28 1.18 -6.68
C ASN A 63 -4.78 1.07 -6.36
N VAL A 64 -4.25 -0.14 -6.17
CA VAL A 64 -2.81 -0.39 -5.98
C VAL A 64 -2.02 0.08 -7.20
N ARG A 65 -2.43 -0.28 -8.42
CA ARG A 65 -1.75 0.15 -9.64
C ARG A 65 -1.72 1.67 -9.77
N ARG A 66 -2.85 2.33 -9.49
CA ARG A 66 -2.90 3.79 -9.44
C ARG A 66 -1.92 4.36 -8.42
N LEU A 67 -1.95 3.89 -7.17
CA LEU A 67 -1.08 4.40 -6.11
C LEU A 67 0.39 4.25 -6.49
N VAL A 68 0.81 3.03 -6.80
CA VAL A 68 2.20 2.70 -7.13
C VAL A 68 2.71 3.55 -8.30
N THR A 69 1.95 3.62 -9.38
CA THR A 69 2.40 4.37 -10.56
C THR A 69 2.38 5.88 -10.34
N SER A 70 1.41 6.42 -9.60
CA SER A 70 1.35 7.85 -9.29
C SER A 70 2.44 8.31 -8.35
N THR A 71 2.88 7.45 -7.43
CA THR A 71 3.91 7.79 -6.42
C THR A 71 5.33 7.50 -6.92
N LEU A 72 5.52 6.44 -7.71
CA LEU A 72 6.85 5.97 -8.09
C LEU A 72 7.24 6.28 -9.53
N THR A 73 6.30 6.77 -10.36
CA THR A 73 6.57 7.07 -11.77
C THR A 73 6.05 8.46 -12.16
N ALA A 74 6.44 8.94 -13.34
CA ALA A 74 5.92 10.19 -13.89
C ALA A 74 4.51 10.05 -14.52
N LYS A 75 3.96 8.84 -14.60
CA LYS A 75 2.68 8.56 -15.27
C LYS A 75 1.81 7.69 -14.38
N SER A 76 0.67 8.22 -13.99
CA SER A 76 -0.36 7.42 -13.30
C SER A 76 -1.00 6.42 -14.26
N ASN A 77 -1.08 5.17 -13.84
CA ASN A 77 -1.87 4.12 -14.49
C ASN A 77 -3.02 3.72 -13.54
N TYR A 78 -4.23 4.10 -13.89
CA TYR A 78 -5.43 3.71 -13.15
C TYR A 78 -6.28 2.79 -14.03
N PRO A 79 -6.22 1.46 -13.82
CA PRO A 79 -7.03 0.51 -14.58
C PRO A 79 -8.52 0.84 -14.48
N GLY A 80 -9.21 0.83 -15.63
CA GLY A 80 -10.64 1.13 -15.71
C GLY A 80 -11.52 -0.10 -15.46
N LEU A 81 -12.84 0.11 -15.49
CA LEU A 81 -13.85 -0.91 -15.24
C LEU A 81 -13.63 -2.18 -16.09
N ASP A 82 -13.38 -2.04 -17.39
CA ASP A 82 -13.19 -3.20 -18.27
C ASP A 82 -12.02 -4.08 -17.84
N GLN A 83 -10.92 -3.47 -17.38
CA GLN A 83 -9.74 -4.16 -16.89
C GLN A 83 -10.02 -4.81 -15.52
N VAL A 84 -10.76 -4.14 -14.63
CA VAL A 84 -11.21 -4.72 -13.35
C VAL A 84 -12.08 -5.93 -13.59
N ILE A 85 -13.07 -5.84 -14.48
CA ILE A 85 -13.94 -6.97 -14.84
C ILE A 85 -13.16 -8.10 -15.52
N ALA A 86 -12.16 -7.78 -16.37
CA ALA A 86 -11.30 -8.80 -16.97
C ALA A 86 -10.52 -9.59 -15.90
N LEU A 87 -9.98 -8.91 -14.87
CA LEU A 87 -9.34 -9.56 -13.74
C LEU A 87 -10.35 -10.37 -12.91
N TYR A 88 -11.54 -9.81 -12.66
CA TYR A 88 -12.60 -10.48 -11.90
C TYR A 88 -13.01 -11.82 -12.53
N LYS A 89 -13.17 -11.86 -13.86
CA LYS A 89 -13.51 -13.06 -14.62
C LYS A 89 -12.50 -14.20 -14.51
N THR A 90 -11.27 -13.94 -14.08
CA THR A 90 -10.28 -15.02 -13.87
C THR A 90 -10.69 -16.02 -12.79
N GLN A 91 -11.52 -15.57 -11.83
CA GLN A 91 -12.10 -16.43 -10.80
C GLN A 91 -13.63 -16.58 -10.93
N ASN A 92 -14.27 -15.83 -11.82
CA ASN A 92 -15.70 -15.83 -12.09
C ASN A 92 -15.94 -15.91 -13.61
N PRO A 93 -15.60 -17.04 -14.29
CA PRO A 93 -15.67 -17.15 -15.75
C PRO A 93 -17.09 -17.03 -16.28
N GLY A 94 -18.11 -17.31 -15.48
CA GLY A 94 -19.52 -17.16 -15.82
C GLY A 94 -20.12 -15.77 -15.53
N PHE A 95 -19.29 -14.78 -15.17
CA PHE A 95 -19.77 -13.42 -14.90
C PHE A 95 -20.55 -12.84 -16.10
N PRO A 96 -21.69 -12.12 -15.91
CA PRO A 96 -22.21 -11.63 -14.63
C PRO A 96 -23.14 -12.59 -13.85
N ALA A 97 -23.49 -13.76 -14.41
CA ALA A 97 -24.34 -14.73 -13.72
C ALA A 97 -23.62 -15.39 -12.52
N GLN A 98 -22.29 -15.52 -12.61
CA GLN A 98 -21.42 -15.95 -11.52
C GLN A 98 -20.78 -14.71 -10.89
N ASP A 99 -21.11 -14.41 -9.63
CA ASP A 99 -20.61 -13.29 -8.84
C ASP A 99 -20.21 -13.77 -7.42
N ASP A 100 -19.25 -14.72 -7.38
CA ASP A 100 -18.86 -15.46 -6.19
C ASP A 100 -17.71 -14.80 -5.42
N GLY A 101 -17.26 -13.61 -5.84
CA GLY A 101 -16.12 -12.92 -5.26
C GLY A 101 -14.77 -13.54 -5.64
N MET A 102 -13.71 -13.10 -4.97
CA MET A 102 -12.33 -13.49 -5.25
C MET A 102 -11.53 -13.80 -3.99
N ASP A 103 -10.54 -14.66 -4.14
CA ASP A 103 -9.48 -14.93 -3.18
C ASP A 103 -8.26 -14.06 -3.52
N ILE A 104 -7.74 -13.28 -2.54
CA ILE A 104 -6.65 -12.32 -2.77
C ILE A 104 -5.38 -13.06 -3.21
N GLN A 105 -4.98 -14.14 -2.51
CA GLN A 105 -3.76 -14.86 -2.84
C GLN A 105 -3.80 -15.42 -4.27
N THR A 106 -4.95 -15.93 -4.70
CA THR A 106 -5.14 -16.42 -6.08
C THR A 106 -4.99 -15.30 -7.11
N VAL A 107 -5.46 -14.08 -6.81
CA VAL A 107 -5.22 -12.92 -7.67
C VAL A 107 -3.73 -12.57 -7.71
N LEU A 108 -3.06 -12.51 -6.58
CA LEU A 108 -1.63 -12.20 -6.52
C LEU A 108 -0.79 -13.22 -7.29
N GLU A 109 -1.12 -14.52 -7.20
CA GLU A 109 -0.48 -15.56 -8.00
C GLU A 109 -0.73 -15.38 -9.51
N TYR A 110 -1.97 -15.03 -9.89
CA TYR A 110 -2.29 -14.72 -11.28
C TYR A 110 -1.48 -13.52 -11.79
N LEU A 111 -1.42 -12.44 -11.02
CA LEU A 111 -0.66 -11.23 -11.36
C LEU A 111 0.85 -11.51 -11.48
N ALA A 112 1.39 -12.38 -10.63
CA ALA A 112 2.81 -12.77 -10.69
C ALA A 112 3.11 -13.76 -11.82
N LYS A 113 2.15 -14.63 -12.18
CA LYS A 113 2.34 -15.65 -13.22
C LYS A 113 2.03 -15.13 -14.62
N THR A 114 0.90 -14.45 -14.76
CA THR A 114 0.31 -14.04 -16.03
C THR A 114 0.45 -12.56 -16.31
N GLY A 115 0.33 -11.73 -15.28
CA GLY A 115 0.23 -10.27 -15.36
C GLY A 115 -1.22 -9.78 -15.26
N GLY A 116 -1.38 -8.50 -14.98
CA GLY A 116 -2.67 -7.84 -14.91
C GLY A 116 -3.23 -7.48 -16.29
N PRO A 117 -4.53 -7.17 -16.37
CA PRO A 117 -5.13 -6.67 -17.60
C PRO A 117 -4.56 -5.31 -18.08
N ASP A 118 -3.79 -4.62 -17.25
CA ASP A 118 -3.01 -3.44 -17.62
C ASP A 118 -1.69 -3.78 -18.35
N GLY A 119 -1.43 -5.06 -18.60
CA GLY A 119 -0.21 -5.56 -19.25
C GLY A 119 0.99 -5.65 -18.33
N VAL A 120 0.85 -5.33 -17.02
CA VAL A 120 1.96 -5.35 -16.08
C VAL A 120 1.96 -6.63 -15.27
N LYS A 121 3.10 -7.30 -15.24
CA LYS A 121 3.32 -8.51 -14.44
C LYS A 121 3.94 -8.13 -13.10
N ALA A 122 3.36 -8.63 -12.01
CA ALA A 122 3.97 -8.51 -10.70
C ALA A 122 5.27 -9.33 -10.65
N VAL A 123 6.27 -8.80 -9.98
CA VAL A 123 7.56 -9.49 -9.76
C VAL A 123 7.39 -10.61 -8.73
N ALA A 124 6.79 -10.29 -7.59
CA ALA A 124 6.51 -11.21 -6.51
C ALA A 124 5.40 -10.64 -5.62
N PHE A 125 4.97 -11.42 -4.63
CA PHE A 125 4.07 -10.96 -3.57
C PHE A 125 4.42 -11.67 -2.26
N ALA A 126 4.12 -11.05 -1.12
CA ALA A 126 4.36 -11.65 0.19
C ALA A 126 3.24 -11.28 1.16
N GLN A 127 2.92 -12.21 2.07
CA GLN A 127 2.01 -11.93 3.17
C GLN A 127 2.73 -11.12 4.23
N VAL A 128 2.08 -10.06 4.69
CA VAL A 128 2.46 -9.23 5.83
C VAL A 128 1.84 -9.84 7.09
N ASP A 129 2.62 -9.98 8.14
CA ASP A 129 2.06 -10.32 9.46
C ASP A 129 1.31 -9.10 10.02
N HIS A 130 0.00 -9.08 9.80
CA HIS A 130 -0.86 -8.00 10.25
C HIS A 130 -0.97 -7.88 11.77
N ALA A 131 -0.59 -8.92 12.51
CA ALA A 131 -0.51 -8.88 13.97
C ALA A 131 0.79 -8.23 14.48
N ASN A 132 1.75 -7.98 13.59
CA ASN A 132 3.02 -7.30 13.90
C ASN A 132 3.01 -5.87 13.35
N PRO A 133 2.75 -4.84 14.21
CA PRO A 133 2.69 -3.44 13.76
C PRO A 133 3.97 -2.94 13.09
N ASP A 134 5.15 -3.43 13.51
CA ASP A 134 6.42 -3.00 12.92
C ASP A 134 6.58 -3.55 11.49
N GLU A 135 6.12 -4.77 11.23
CA GLU A 135 6.11 -5.33 9.88
C GLU A 135 5.12 -4.59 8.97
N VAL A 136 3.94 -4.22 9.48
CA VAL A 136 2.95 -3.42 8.75
C VAL A 136 3.50 -2.04 8.39
N LYS A 137 4.14 -1.35 9.35
CA LYS A 137 4.79 -0.03 9.11
C LYS A 137 5.92 -0.14 8.10
N ALA A 138 6.76 -1.19 8.22
CA ALA A 138 7.82 -1.46 7.25
C ALA A 138 7.25 -1.69 5.85
N ALA A 139 6.18 -2.47 5.74
CA ALA A 139 5.51 -2.71 4.47
C ALA A 139 4.99 -1.40 3.86
N LEU A 140 4.32 -0.56 4.64
CA LEU A 140 3.84 0.74 4.19
C LEU A 140 4.99 1.66 3.77
N ALA A 141 6.08 1.73 4.54
CA ALA A 141 7.25 2.56 4.21
C ALA A 141 7.98 2.11 2.93
N ILE A 142 8.04 0.80 2.67
CA ILE A 142 8.74 0.23 1.51
C ILE A 142 7.88 0.26 0.25
N PHE A 143 6.58 -0.05 0.37
CA PHE A 143 5.69 -0.27 -0.78
C PHE A 143 4.67 0.86 -0.99
N GLY A 144 4.46 1.72 0.00
CA GLY A 144 3.44 2.78 -0.01
C GLY A 144 2.03 2.27 0.27
N TYR A 145 1.82 0.96 0.44
CA TYR A 145 0.52 0.36 0.70
C TYR A 145 0.63 -1.03 1.33
N VAL A 146 -0.49 -1.46 1.90
CA VAL A 146 -0.76 -2.87 2.22
C VAL A 146 -2.13 -3.23 1.64
N TRP A 147 -2.19 -4.32 0.88
CA TRP A 147 -3.43 -4.89 0.37
C TRP A 147 -4.07 -5.71 1.47
N THR A 148 -5.19 -5.25 2.00
CA THR A 148 -5.76 -5.76 3.24
C THR A 148 -7.11 -6.45 2.96
N GLY A 149 -7.26 -7.66 3.48
CA GLY A 149 -8.52 -8.41 3.50
C GLY A 149 -9.18 -8.31 4.87
N VAL A 150 -10.41 -7.84 4.90
CA VAL A 150 -11.14 -7.53 6.14
C VAL A 150 -12.51 -8.20 6.18
N ASN A 151 -13.02 -8.43 7.37
CA ASN A 151 -14.40 -8.77 7.63
C ASN A 151 -15.18 -7.51 8.01
N VAL A 152 -16.26 -7.24 7.31
CA VAL A 152 -17.11 -6.05 7.53
C VAL A 152 -18.38 -6.44 8.25
N THR A 153 -18.77 -5.65 9.24
CA THR A 153 -20.02 -5.80 9.99
C THR A 153 -21.05 -4.76 9.57
N GLN A 154 -22.31 -4.94 9.98
CA GLN A 154 -23.32 -3.91 9.76
C GLN A 154 -22.95 -2.59 10.44
N ALA A 155 -22.35 -2.63 11.63
CA ALA A 155 -21.89 -1.43 12.32
C ALA A 155 -20.87 -0.63 11.47
N ASN A 156 -19.93 -1.33 10.81
CA ASN A 156 -18.97 -0.65 9.93
C ASN A 156 -19.66 0.00 8.71
N MET A 157 -20.74 -0.57 8.19
CA MET A 157 -21.51 0.08 7.13
C MET A 157 -22.23 1.34 7.63
N ASP A 158 -22.73 1.32 8.85
CA ASP A 158 -23.36 2.48 9.47
C ASP A 158 -22.32 3.59 9.72
N GLU A 159 -21.12 3.22 10.20
CA GLU A 159 -19.97 4.12 10.37
C GLU A 159 -19.52 4.70 9.03
N PHE A 160 -19.41 3.88 7.97
CA PHE A 160 -19.06 4.35 6.63
C PHE A 160 -20.07 5.39 6.11
N ASN A 161 -21.36 5.12 6.25
CA ASN A 161 -22.42 6.04 5.85
C ASN A 161 -22.41 7.33 6.67
N ALA A 162 -22.02 7.24 7.95
CA ALA A 162 -21.86 8.39 8.86
C ALA A 162 -20.50 9.10 8.71
N ARG A 163 -19.61 8.63 7.82
CA ARG A 163 -18.24 9.12 7.64
C ARG A 163 -17.42 9.08 8.94
N GLN A 164 -17.62 8.04 9.72
CA GLN A 164 -16.86 7.75 10.93
C GLN A 164 -15.79 6.68 10.63
N PRO A 165 -14.69 6.65 11.40
CA PRO A 165 -13.75 5.54 11.32
C PRO A 165 -14.45 4.21 11.61
N TRP A 166 -14.07 3.16 10.86
CA TRP A 166 -14.53 1.82 11.17
C TRP A 166 -13.95 1.36 12.52
N ASP A 167 -14.82 0.86 13.37
CA ASP A 167 -14.44 0.39 14.69
C ASP A 167 -14.99 -1.01 14.94
N ARG A 168 -14.44 -1.69 15.96
CA ARG A 168 -14.96 -2.98 16.38
C ARG A 168 -16.27 -2.79 17.15
N ASN A 169 -17.31 -3.47 16.68
CA ASN A 169 -18.52 -3.64 17.45
C ASN A 169 -18.78 -5.15 17.66
N ALA A 170 -18.48 -5.65 18.88
CA ALA A 170 -18.60 -7.08 19.21
C ALA A 170 -20.04 -7.63 19.12
N ALA A 171 -21.06 -6.77 19.18
CA ALA A 171 -22.46 -7.15 19.03
C ALA A 171 -22.92 -7.20 17.57
N SER A 172 -22.15 -6.63 16.64
CA SER A 172 -22.49 -6.59 15.22
C SER A 172 -21.92 -7.81 14.49
N GLN A 173 -22.77 -8.47 13.71
CA GLN A 173 -22.37 -9.66 12.96
C GLN A 173 -21.64 -9.28 11.68
N VAL A 174 -20.70 -10.13 11.26
CA VAL A 174 -20.02 -10.03 9.96
C VAL A 174 -21.07 -10.25 8.85
N ILE A 175 -21.12 -9.32 7.91
CA ILE A 175 -22.03 -9.37 6.76
C ILE A 175 -21.32 -9.68 5.46
N GLY A 176 -19.96 -9.58 5.42
CA GLY A 176 -19.19 -9.96 4.24
C GLY A 176 -17.68 -9.73 4.40
N GLY A 177 -16.93 -10.41 3.55
CA GLY A 177 -15.50 -10.18 3.38
C GLY A 177 -15.24 -9.10 2.35
N HIS A 178 -14.31 -8.19 2.63
CA HIS A 178 -13.98 -7.06 1.76
C HIS A 178 -12.48 -6.92 1.56
N SER A 179 -12.09 -6.32 0.44
CA SER A 179 -10.71 -6.04 0.09
C SER A 179 -10.52 -4.55 -0.04
N ILE A 180 -9.49 -4.04 0.60
CA ILE A 180 -9.16 -2.62 0.68
C ILE A 180 -7.66 -2.39 0.46
N ILE A 181 -7.28 -1.16 0.14
CA ILE A 181 -5.91 -0.71 0.16
C ILE A 181 -5.69 0.17 1.41
N THR A 182 -4.85 -0.29 2.33
CA THR A 182 -4.36 0.53 3.43
C THR A 182 -3.13 1.28 2.96
N GLY A 183 -3.11 2.60 3.06
CA GLY A 183 -2.05 3.44 2.51
C GLY A 183 -1.58 4.55 3.46
N GLY A 184 -1.95 4.49 4.74
CA GLY A 184 -1.49 5.45 5.74
C GLY A 184 -1.61 4.93 7.15
N TYR A 185 -0.80 5.47 8.06
CA TYR A 185 -0.81 5.13 9.50
C TYR A 185 -0.41 6.35 10.33
N GLY A 186 -0.65 6.26 11.64
CA GLY A 186 -0.26 7.31 12.59
C GLY A 186 -1.01 8.62 12.44
N GLN A 187 -2.12 8.64 11.69
CA GLN A 187 -2.96 9.84 11.60
C GLN A 187 -3.66 10.07 12.94
N PRO A 188 -3.98 11.33 13.31
CA PRO A 188 -4.62 11.61 14.59
C PRO A 188 -5.84 10.71 14.84
N GLY A 189 -5.79 9.94 15.91
CA GLY A 189 -6.84 8.97 16.27
C GLY A 189 -6.27 7.78 17.04
N PRO A 190 -7.12 6.85 17.45
CA PRO A 190 -6.77 5.71 18.29
C PRO A 190 -6.34 4.46 17.48
N GLY A 191 -5.55 4.60 16.43
CA GLY A 191 -5.13 3.44 15.61
C GLY A 191 -3.93 2.67 16.19
N PRO A 192 -3.74 1.36 15.87
CA PRO A 192 -2.65 0.51 16.41
C PRO A 192 -1.29 0.94 15.97
N LEU A 193 -1.22 1.67 14.91
CA LEU A 193 0.02 2.19 14.36
C LEU A 193 0.28 3.63 14.82
N GLY A 194 -0.37 4.06 15.91
CA GLY A 194 -0.20 5.37 16.53
C GLY A 194 -1.23 6.41 16.13
N GLY A 195 -2.32 6.00 15.49
CA GLY A 195 -3.40 6.88 15.04
C GLY A 195 -4.44 6.09 14.25
N ASN A 196 -5.33 6.74 13.54
CA ASN A 196 -6.20 6.08 12.58
C ASN A 196 -5.42 5.69 11.32
N GLU A 197 -5.66 4.50 10.81
CA GLU A 197 -5.14 4.06 9.53
C GLU A 197 -6.02 4.58 8.40
N ARG A 198 -5.39 4.96 7.29
CA ARG A 198 -6.07 5.43 6.08
C ARG A 198 -6.22 4.32 5.08
N PHE A 199 -7.41 4.18 4.52
CA PHE A 199 -7.67 3.18 3.48
C PHE A 199 -8.69 3.67 2.45
N ILE A 200 -8.74 2.96 1.32
CA ILE A 200 -9.69 3.20 0.23
C ILE A 200 -10.70 2.08 0.16
N THR A 201 -11.96 2.42 0.14
CA THR A 201 -13.08 1.54 -0.16
C THR A 201 -14.18 2.30 -0.87
N TRP A 202 -14.91 1.65 -1.79
CA TRP A 202 -16.06 2.19 -2.52
C TRP A 202 -15.88 3.65 -2.97
N ALA A 203 -14.76 3.90 -3.68
CA ALA A 203 -14.36 5.20 -4.20
C ALA A 203 -14.13 6.30 -3.14
N GLN A 204 -14.03 5.95 -1.88
CA GLN A 204 -13.82 6.90 -0.77
C GLN A 204 -12.56 6.57 0.02
N GLU A 205 -11.89 7.61 0.47
CA GLU A 205 -10.87 7.52 1.49
C GLU A 205 -11.54 7.58 2.87
N THR A 206 -11.21 6.66 3.73
CA THR A 206 -11.75 6.54 5.09
C THR A 206 -10.68 6.02 6.04
N SER A 207 -11.04 5.72 7.28
CA SER A 207 -10.10 5.25 8.29
C SER A 207 -10.71 4.16 9.17
N PHE A 208 -9.85 3.47 9.94
CA PHE A 208 -10.27 2.51 10.95
C PHE A 208 -9.44 2.64 12.22
N THR A 209 -9.98 2.09 13.30
CA THR A 209 -9.37 2.11 14.64
C THR A 209 -8.51 0.87 14.89
N ASP A 210 -7.74 0.89 15.99
CA ASP A 210 -7.02 -0.25 16.56
C ASP A 210 -7.90 -1.47 16.72
N ALA A 211 -9.06 -1.26 17.27
CA ALA A 211 -9.96 -2.35 17.59
C ALA A 211 -10.50 -3.02 16.32
N PHE A 212 -10.74 -2.26 15.25
CA PHE A 212 -11.08 -2.81 13.94
C PHE A 212 -9.93 -3.64 13.38
N TRP A 213 -8.72 -3.08 13.31
CA TRP A 213 -7.55 -3.77 12.77
C TRP A 213 -7.33 -5.12 13.46
N ALA A 214 -7.23 -5.11 14.78
CA ALA A 214 -6.91 -6.30 15.58
C ALA A 214 -7.96 -7.42 15.49
N ASN A 215 -9.21 -7.10 15.10
CA ASN A 215 -10.32 -8.07 15.17
C ASN A 215 -10.93 -8.41 13.81
N GLN A 216 -10.76 -7.56 12.80
CA GLN A 216 -11.47 -7.69 11.53
C GLN A 216 -10.56 -7.81 10.32
N VAL A 217 -9.25 -7.57 10.45
CA VAL A 217 -8.27 -7.92 9.44
C VAL A 217 -7.98 -9.41 9.50
N GLU A 218 -8.13 -10.10 8.37
CA GLU A 218 -7.83 -11.53 8.24
C GLU A 218 -6.53 -11.80 7.48
N GLU A 219 -6.17 -10.91 6.59
CA GLU A 219 -4.98 -11.06 5.75
C GLU A 219 -4.46 -9.69 5.29
N ALA A 220 -3.16 -9.61 5.13
CA ALA A 220 -2.46 -8.44 4.64
C ALA A 220 -1.34 -8.87 3.68
N TRP A 221 -1.18 -8.15 2.57
CA TRP A 221 -0.29 -8.53 1.50
C TRP A 221 0.44 -7.32 0.92
N VAL A 222 1.63 -7.57 0.39
CA VAL A 222 2.31 -6.65 -0.54
C VAL A 222 2.55 -7.36 -1.86
N CYS A 223 2.43 -6.62 -2.95
CA CYS A 223 2.76 -7.07 -4.29
C CYS A 223 3.93 -6.23 -4.80
N ILE A 224 5.00 -6.88 -5.20
CA ILE A 224 6.20 -6.23 -5.71
C ILE A 224 6.00 -5.99 -7.20
N TRP A 225 5.90 -4.74 -7.60
CA TRP A 225 5.78 -4.33 -8.98
C TRP A 225 7.15 -3.93 -9.55
N PRO A 226 7.33 -3.94 -10.88
CA PRO A 226 8.58 -3.47 -11.50
C PRO A 226 8.98 -2.06 -11.05
N GLU A 227 8.01 -1.20 -10.75
CA GLU A 227 8.22 0.18 -10.30
C GLU A 227 8.93 0.27 -8.93
N HIS A 228 8.86 -0.77 -8.10
CA HIS A 228 9.55 -0.80 -6.80
C HIS A 228 11.06 -1.08 -6.94
N LEU A 229 11.47 -1.83 -7.96
CA LEU A 229 12.82 -2.41 -8.04
C LEU A 229 13.97 -1.38 -8.05
N GLY A 230 13.67 -0.14 -8.44
CA GLY A 230 14.63 0.97 -8.44
C GLY A 230 14.50 1.93 -7.26
N GLN A 231 13.54 1.71 -6.35
CA GLN A 231 13.26 2.65 -5.26
C GLN A 231 14.22 2.45 -4.10
N LYS A 232 14.65 3.57 -3.51
CA LYS A 232 15.63 3.59 -2.41
C LYS A 232 15.12 2.81 -1.20
N GLU A 233 13.87 3.00 -0.85
CA GLU A 233 13.22 2.36 0.30
C GLU A 233 13.13 0.86 0.10
N PHE A 234 12.81 0.41 -1.12
CA PHE A 234 12.77 -1.00 -1.50
C PHE A 234 14.18 -1.63 -1.43
N LEU A 235 15.17 -0.97 -2.02
CA LEU A 235 16.55 -1.46 -2.05
C LEU A 235 17.18 -1.52 -0.63
N ALA A 236 16.80 -0.62 0.26
CA ALA A 236 17.27 -0.60 1.64
C ALA A 236 16.51 -1.59 2.56
N GLY A 237 15.21 -1.77 2.32
CA GLY A 237 14.32 -2.55 3.20
C GLY A 237 14.20 -4.02 2.86
N ILE A 238 14.50 -4.42 1.61
CA ILE A 238 14.32 -5.79 1.13
C ILE A 238 15.67 -6.52 0.96
N ASN A 239 15.76 -7.71 1.50
CA ASN A 239 16.88 -8.64 1.26
C ASN A 239 16.78 -9.20 -0.16
N LEU A 240 17.43 -8.53 -1.10
CA LEU A 240 17.38 -8.89 -2.53
C LEU A 240 17.96 -10.27 -2.81
N THR A 241 18.93 -10.75 -2.02
CA THR A 241 19.49 -12.09 -2.17
C THR A 241 18.45 -13.16 -1.84
N GLN A 242 17.74 -12.99 -0.73
CA GLN A 242 16.67 -13.91 -0.35
C GLN A 242 15.50 -13.84 -1.34
N LEU A 243 15.08 -12.64 -1.72
CA LEU A 243 14.01 -12.44 -2.71
C LEU A 243 14.38 -13.11 -4.05
N ALA A 244 15.62 -13.00 -4.51
CA ALA A 244 16.07 -13.61 -5.75
C ALA A 244 16.06 -15.14 -5.66
N ALA A 245 16.48 -15.72 -4.53
CA ALA A 245 16.44 -17.15 -4.29
C ALA A 245 15.00 -17.68 -4.28
N ASP A 246 14.09 -17.00 -3.58
CA ASP A 246 12.68 -17.37 -3.49
C ASP A 246 11.97 -17.22 -4.84
N TYR A 247 12.27 -16.14 -5.56
CA TYR A 247 11.75 -15.93 -6.91
C TYR A 247 12.18 -17.04 -7.87
N GLN A 248 13.46 -17.41 -7.84
CA GLN A 248 13.98 -18.50 -8.67
C GLN A 248 13.34 -19.85 -8.30
N ALA A 249 13.20 -20.13 -7.01
CA ALA A 249 12.56 -21.36 -6.53
C ALA A 249 11.09 -21.47 -6.96
N LEU A 250 10.35 -20.34 -6.98
CA LEU A 250 8.94 -20.30 -7.34
C LEU A 250 8.68 -20.26 -8.84
N THR A 251 9.54 -19.61 -9.61
CA THR A 251 9.28 -19.31 -11.03
C THR A 251 10.24 -20.01 -11.99
N GLY A 252 11.37 -20.51 -11.51
CA GLY A 252 12.47 -21.02 -12.33
C GLY A 252 13.27 -19.92 -13.07
N HIS A 253 12.98 -18.65 -12.82
CA HIS A 253 13.60 -17.52 -13.51
C HIS A 253 14.48 -16.67 -12.58
N THR A 254 15.41 -15.94 -13.15
CA THR A 254 16.19 -14.94 -12.43
C THR A 254 15.35 -13.70 -12.17
N LEU A 255 15.41 -13.18 -10.93
CA LEU A 255 14.73 -11.95 -10.55
C LEU A 255 15.23 -10.79 -11.44
N PRO A 256 14.35 -10.04 -12.14
CA PRO A 256 14.73 -8.95 -13.04
C PRO A 256 15.08 -7.67 -12.27
N ILE A 257 16.10 -7.74 -11.40
CA ILE A 257 16.60 -6.56 -10.69
C ILE A 257 17.38 -5.72 -11.69
N PRO A 258 17.10 -4.41 -11.83
CA PRO A 258 17.99 -3.52 -12.57
C PRO A 258 19.39 -3.61 -11.97
N PRO A 259 20.45 -3.52 -12.76
CA PRO A 259 21.80 -3.47 -12.21
C PRO A 259 21.85 -2.34 -11.19
N THR A 260 22.28 -2.67 -9.97
CA THR A 260 22.47 -1.67 -8.92
C THR A 260 23.30 -0.54 -9.51
N PRO A 261 22.83 0.72 -9.46
CA PRO A 261 23.65 1.84 -9.90
C PRO A 261 24.99 1.70 -9.20
N ALA A 262 26.08 1.74 -9.97
CA ALA A 262 27.41 1.71 -9.38
C ALA A 262 27.45 2.81 -8.30
N PRO A 263 27.98 2.52 -7.09
CA PRO A 263 28.10 3.56 -6.08
C PRO A 263 28.78 4.76 -6.72
N PRO A 264 28.25 5.99 -6.51
CA PRO A 264 28.84 7.17 -7.13
C PRO A 264 30.33 7.19 -6.81
N ALA A 265 31.14 7.50 -7.81
CA ALA A 265 32.59 7.55 -7.64
C ALA A 265 32.92 8.41 -6.42
N PRO A 266 33.96 8.11 -5.66
CA PRO A 266 34.31 8.84 -4.44
C PRO A 266 34.35 10.37 -4.64
N ALA A 267 34.73 10.82 -5.84
CA ALA A 267 34.71 12.24 -6.22
C ALA A 267 33.29 12.83 -6.32
N ASP A 268 32.28 12.05 -6.67
CA ASP A 268 30.89 12.50 -6.77
C ASP A 268 30.22 12.54 -5.39
N GLN A 269 30.53 11.59 -4.51
CA GLN A 269 30.11 11.64 -3.10
C GLN A 269 30.69 12.89 -2.38
N LEU A 270 31.93 13.24 -2.65
CA LEU A 270 32.55 14.46 -2.11
C LEU A 270 31.88 15.73 -2.66
N LYS A 271 31.47 15.75 -3.94
CA LYS A 271 30.72 16.86 -4.53
C LYS A 271 29.32 17.01 -3.93
N GLU A 272 28.59 15.91 -3.73
CA GLU A 272 27.29 15.92 -3.06
C GLU A 272 27.41 16.38 -1.60
N LEU A 273 28.38 15.87 -0.87
CA LEU A 273 28.66 16.31 0.51
C LEU A 273 29.00 17.79 0.55
N ALA A 274 29.85 18.26 -0.34
CA ALA A 274 30.21 19.67 -0.44
C ALA A 274 29.01 20.56 -0.80
N ALA A 275 28.10 20.08 -1.66
CA ALA A 275 26.85 20.78 -1.98
C ALA A 275 25.91 20.85 -0.78
N LEU A 276 25.78 19.75 -0.03
CA LEU A 276 24.98 19.70 1.19
C LEU A 276 25.53 20.66 2.27
N ILE A 277 26.85 20.64 2.50
CA ILE A 277 27.52 21.55 3.43
C ILE A 277 27.29 23.01 3.02
N ARG A 278 27.45 23.35 1.74
CA ARG A 278 27.17 24.71 1.25
C ARG A 278 25.72 25.13 1.53
N LYS A 279 24.76 24.24 1.29
CA LYS A 279 23.34 24.52 1.55
C LYS A 279 23.08 24.82 3.03
N VAL A 280 23.66 24.03 3.93
CA VAL A 280 23.56 24.23 5.39
C VAL A 280 24.19 25.55 5.81
N VAL A 281 25.39 25.84 5.36
CA VAL A 281 26.12 27.10 5.65
C VAL A 281 25.33 28.31 5.16
N THR A 282 24.79 28.25 3.93
CA THR A 282 24.01 29.36 3.37
C THR A 282 22.71 29.57 4.18
N SER A 283 22.03 28.49 4.59
CA SER A 283 20.84 28.56 5.42
C SER A 283 21.13 29.18 6.79
N GLN A 284 22.23 28.82 7.43
CA GLN A 284 22.65 29.44 8.68
C GLN A 284 23.00 30.93 8.53
N GLN A 285 23.73 31.32 7.47
CA GLN A 285 24.03 32.72 7.18
C GLN A 285 22.76 33.55 6.97
N GLN A 286 21.77 33.01 6.25
CA GLN A 286 20.48 33.69 6.06
C GLN A 286 19.73 33.85 7.40
N GLY A 287 19.75 32.84 8.26
CA GLY A 287 19.16 32.92 9.59
C GLY A 287 19.83 34.02 10.47
N TRP A 288 21.14 34.10 10.44
CA TRP A 288 21.88 35.17 11.18
C TRP A 288 21.58 36.56 10.60
N GLN A 289 21.47 36.72 9.31
CA GLN A 289 21.09 38.00 8.68
C GLN A 289 19.71 38.45 9.12
N GLN A 290 18.73 37.54 9.21
CA GLN A 290 17.41 37.86 9.73
C GLN A 290 17.42 38.27 11.20
N VAL A 291 18.22 37.61 12.05
CA VAL A 291 18.38 37.98 13.45
C VAL A 291 19.02 39.36 13.59
N LEU A 292 20.05 39.67 12.81
CA LEU A 292 20.69 40.98 12.81
C LEU A 292 19.74 42.09 12.35
N GLN A 293 18.93 41.79 11.34
CA GLN A 293 17.93 42.73 10.82
C GLN A 293 16.84 43.00 11.87
N TRP A 294 16.40 41.96 12.59
CA TRP A 294 15.47 42.09 13.69
C TRP A 294 16.06 42.93 14.86
N LEU A 295 17.31 42.64 15.29
CA LEU A 295 17.99 43.41 16.32
C LEU A 295 18.10 44.91 15.96
N ASN A 296 18.56 45.18 14.73
CA ASN A 296 18.67 46.58 14.25
C ASN A 296 17.31 47.28 14.20
N SER A 297 16.24 46.58 13.87
CA SER A 297 14.87 47.15 13.81
C SER A 297 14.32 47.45 15.21
N HIS A 298 14.89 46.87 16.27
CA HIS A 298 14.47 47.06 17.66
C HIS A 298 15.47 47.87 18.47
N GLY A 299 16.52 48.43 17.84
CA GLY A 299 17.48 49.30 18.46
C GLY A 299 18.45 48.59 19.42
N LEU A 300 18.68 47.29 19.21
CA LEU A 300 19.59 46.43 19.97
C LEU A 300 20.89 46.19 19.21
#